data_0e07aa27610bdded8b9c760a22debf2b
#
_entry.id   0e07aa27610bdded8b9c760a22debf2b
#
_cell.length_a   1.000
_cell.length_b   1.000
_cell.length_c   1.000
_cell.angle_alpha   90.00
_cell.angle_beta   90.00
_cell.angle_gamma   90.00
#
_symmetry.space_group_name_H-M   'P 1'
#
loop_
_entity.id
_entity.type
_entity.pdbx_description
1 polymer ?
#
loop_
_entity_poly.entity_id
_entity_poly.type
_entity_poly.pdbx_seq_one_letter_code
_entity_poly.pdbx_strand_id
1 'polypeptide(L)'
;MSKKPVVLMILDGYGLNDNTKGNGIAAANTPVMDKLMKEYPYVKGYASGLAVGLPDGQMGNSEVGHLNMGAGRIVYQELTRITKAIEDGDFFENEELLGAIKNCKENNSDLHLFGLLSNGGVHSHITHLYALLELAKRNGIKNVYVHGFMDGRDTAPDGGKEFISQLSDKMEELGVGQIASIMGRYYVMDRDNRWDRVEAAYNALVKGEGNEAECAKCAIAASYEDGKTDEFVVPTVVKKDGKPLATIKDGDSVICFNFRPDRAREITRCFCDDEFTGFDRGARKKVHYVCFTDYDVTIGNKYVAFKKEKITNTFGEFLAANNKTQARIAETEKYAHVTFFFNGGVEEPNKGEDRILVKSPKVATYDLQPEMSAPEVCDKLTAAIRSDKYDVIIINFANPDMVGHTGIESAVVKAIETVDTCVGKAVEALKEVDGTMFICADHGNAEQLIDYKTGKR
;
A
#
# COMPACT_ATOMS: atom_id res chain seq x y z
N MET A 1 8.17 14.17 42.34
CA MET A 1 8.52 12.76 42.20
C MET A 1 9.29 12.63 40.90
N SER A 2 10.39 11.91 40.89
CA SER A 2 11.17 11.58 39.69
C SER A 2 10.31 10.75 38.74
N LYS A 3 10.45 10.98 37.45
CA LYS A 3 9.72 10.21 36.44
C LYS A 3 10.23 8.78 36.34
N LYS A 4 9.31 7.86 36.14
CA LYS A 4 9.58 6.46 35.82
C LYS A 4 9.21 6.25 34.35
N PRO A 5 10.16 6.43 33.43
CA PRO A 5 9.83 6.42 32.01
C PRO A 5 9.37 5.03 31.55
N VAL A 6 8.45 5.02 30.58
CA VAL A 6 8.09 3.83 29.81
C VAL A 6 8.83 3.89 28.48
N VAL A 7 9.58 2.86 28.17
CA VAL A 7 10.32 2.75 26.90
C VAL A 7 9.63 1.72 25.99
N LEU A 8 9.28 2.11 24.78
CA LEU A 8 8.95 1.21 23.69
C LEU A 8 10.18 1.10 22.79
N MET A 9 10.85 -0.03 22.87
CA MET A 9 12.05 -0.33 22.08
C MET A 9 11.67 -1.22 20.90
N ILE A 10 11.86 -0.73 19.70
CA ILE A 10 11.58 -1.43 18.45
C ILE A 10 12.90 -1.92 17.87
N LEU A 11 13.06 -3.22 17.79
CA LEU A 11 14.17 -3.89 17.13
C LEU A 11 13.72 -4.18 15.69
N ASP A 12 14.02 -3.26 14.79
CA ASP A 12 13.54 -3.29 13.41
C ASP A 12 14.01 -4.54 12.67
N GLY A 13 13.07 -5.32 12.12
CA GLY A 13 13.42 -6.54 11.41
C GLY A 13 13.88 -7.72 12.27
N TYR A 14 13.68 -7.67 13.59
CA TYR A 14 14.07 -8.73 14.53
C TYR A 14 12.93 -9.76 14.71
N GLY A 15 12.73 -10.62 13.72
CA GLY A 15 11.68 -11.64 13.75
C GLY A 15 12.03 -12.88 14.58
N LEU A 16 11.06 -13.78 14.70
CA LEU A 16 11.23 -15.08 15.35
C LEU A 16 11.09 -16.21 14.33
N ASN A 17 12.09 -17.12 14.29
CA ASN A 17 12.10 -18.26 13.40
C ASN A 17 12.78 -19.44 14.08
N ASP A 18 12.11 -20.59 14.12
CA ASP A 18 12.66 -21.80 14.74
C ASP A 18 13.73 -22.49 13.85
N ASN A 19 13.82 -22.09 12.56
CA ASN A 19 14.86 -22.59 11.66
C ASN A 19 16.16 -21.81 11.86
N THR A 20 17.24 -22.53 12.07
CA THR A 20 18.58 -21.93 12.31
C THR A 20 19.37 -21.67 11.04
N LYS A 21 19.01 -22.31 9.91
CA LYS A 21 19.72 -22.12 8.64
C LYS A 21 19.41 -20.75 8.04
N GLY A 22 20.43 -19.93 7.80
CA GLY A 22 20.25 -18.58 7.28
C GLY A 22 19.50 -17.66 8.24
N ASN A 23 19.61 -17.91 9.53
CA ASN A 23 19.01 -17.13 10.60
C ASN A 23 20.12 -16.39 11.36
N GLY A 24 20.27 -15.10 11.06
CA GLY A 24 21.32 -14.28 11.67
C GLY A 24 21.13 -14.07 13.17
N ILE A 25 19.88 -14.11 13.66
CA ILE A 25 19.59 -13.99 15.09
C ILE A 25 19.98 -15.27 15.83
N ALA A 26 19.62 -16.43 15.30
CA ALA A 26 20.00 -17.71 15.90
C ALA A 26 21.51 -17.99 15.87
N ALA A 27 22.24 -17.37 14.91
CA ALA A 27 23.68 -17.48 14.80
C ALA A 27 24.46 -16.50 15.70
N ALA A 28 23.80 -15.45 16.17
CA ALA A 28 24.42 -14.41 17.01
C ALA A 28 24.47 -14.81 18.49
N ASN A 29 25.44 -14.27 19.22
CA ASN A 29 25.51 -14.39 20.67
C ASN A 29 24.71 -13.25 21.33
N THR A 30 23.55 -13.57 21.86
CA THR A 30 22.57 -12.60 22.40
C THR A 30 22.24 -12.83 23.88
N PRO A 31 23.23 -12.78 24.78
CA PRO A 31 23.03 -13.16 26.19
C PRO A 31 22.03 -12.27 26.91
N VAL A 32 21.84 -11.02 26.49
CA VAL A 32 20.86 -10.10 27.09
C VAL A 32 19.44 -10.48 26.68
N MET A 33 19.19 -10.61 25.38
CA MET A 33 17.87 -10.99 24.88
C MET A 33 17.46 -12.38 25.34
N ASP A 34 18.40 -13.35 25.33
CA ASP A 34 18.16 -14.72 25.84
C ASP A 34 17.72 -14.71 27.31
N LYS A 35 18.37 -13.88 28.13
CA LYS A 35 18.01 -13.71 29.54
C LYS A 35 16.64 -13.05 29.68
N LEU A 36 16.40 -11.96 28.94
CA LEU A 36 15.12 -11.25 29.02
C LEU A 36 13.95 -12.14 28.60
N MET A 37 14.06 -12.88 27.52
CA MET A 37 13.03 -13.81 27.04
C MET A 37 12.78 -14.98 28.02
N LYS A 38 13.77 -15.35 28.82
CA LYS A 38 13.63 -16.38 29.86
C LYS A 38 13.02 -15.87 31.15
N GLU A 39 13.36 -14.65 31.56
CA GLU A 39 13.01 -14.10 32.88
C GLU A 39 11.72 -13.25 32.86
N TYR A 40 11.34 -12.70 31.72
CA TYR A 40 10.19 -11.81 31.58
C TYR A 40 9.11 -12.40 30.66
N PRO A 41 7.84 -12.02 30.86
CA PRO A 41 6.76 -12.46 29.97
C PRO A 41 6.99 -11.98 28.54
N TYR A 42 6.77 -12.86 27.57
CA TYR A 42 6.72 -12.48 26.16
C TYR A 42 5.59 -13.22 25.42
N VAL A 43 5.13 -12.63 24.33
CA VAL A 43 4.13 -13.22 23.44
C VAL A 43 4.61 -13.11 21.99
N LYS A 44 4.26 -14.09 21.16
CA LYS A 44 4.47 -14.04 19.72
C LYS A 44 3.36 -13.17 19.11
N GLY A 45 3.75 -12.14 18.34
CA GLY A 45 2.85 -11.33 17.54
C GLY A 45 2.97 -11.69 16.06
N TYR A 46 1.92 -11.37 15.30
CA TYR A 46 1.96 -11.46 13.84
C TYR A 46 2.31 -10.11 13.26
N ALA A 47 3.29 -10.08 12.34
CA ALA A 47 3.78 -8.87 11.70
C ALA A 47 3.60 -8.89 10.17
N SER A 48 2.69 -9.72 9.65
CA SER A 48 2.43 -9.89 8.21
C SER A 48 0.94 -10.12 7.92
N GLY A 49 0.57 -9.98 6.69
CA GLY A 49 -0.78 -10.26 6.20
C GLY A 49 -1.86 -9.44 6.90
N LEU A 50 -3.05 -10.01 7.04
CA LEU A 50 -4.23 -9.35 7.60
C LEU A 50 -4.05 -8.83 9.03
N ALA A 51 -3.18 -9.47 9.81
CA ALA A 51 -2.88 -9.06 11.18
C ALA A 51 -2.27 -7.64 11.28
N VAL A 52 -1.72 -7.14 10.19
CA VAL A 52 -1.14 -5.79 10.09
C VAL A 52 -1.78 -4.94 8.98
N GLY A 53 -2.92 -5.37 8.44
CA GLY A 53 -3.67 -4.63 7.43
C GLY A 53 -3.14 -4.78 5.99
N LEU A 54 -2.30 -5.78 5.75
CA LEU A 54 -1.80 -6.17 4.43
C LEU A 54 -2.62 -7.34 3.85
N PRO A 55 -2.57 -7.59 2.53
CA PRO A 55 -3.12 -8.81 1.96
C PRO A 55 -2.55 -10.06 2.60
N ASP A 56 -3.34 -11.14 2.62
CA ASP A 56 -2.88 -12.41 3.17
C ASP A 56 -1.61 -12.91 2.47
N GLY A 57 -0.67 -13.44 3.26
CA GLY A 57 0.63 -13.90 2.75
C GLY A 57 1.65 -12.79 2.41
N GLN A 58 1.28 -11.52 2.47
CA GLN A 58 2.22 -10.42 2.25
C GLN A 58 3.06 -10.15 3.50
N MET A 59 4.38 -10.08 3.33
CA MET A 59 5.31 -9.73 4.41
C MET A 59 5.04 -8.31 4.93
N GLY A 60 5.23 -8.13 6.24
CA GLY A 60 5.26 -6.83 6.88
C GLY A 60 6.47 -5.98 6.44
N ASN A 61 6.42 -4.72 6.81
CA ASN A 61 7.50 -3.76 6.59
C ASN A 61 7.48 -2.70 7.69
N SER A 62 8.54 -1.89 7.77
CA SER A 62 8.70 -0.91 8.84
C SER A 62 7.60 0.16 8.84
N GLU A 63 7.14 0.60 7.67
CA GLU A 63 6.09 1.62 7.55
C GLU A 63 4.79 1.13 8.19
N VAL A 64 4.33 -0.06 7.79
CA VAL A 64 3.09 -0.68 8.29
C VAL A 64 3.21 -1.03 9.77
N GLY A 65 4.34 -1.60 10.21
CA GLY A 65 4.56 -1.96 11.61
C GLY A 65 4.50 -0.75 12.54
N HIS A 66 5.23 0.32 12.22
CA HIS A 66 5.23 1.56 13.01
C HIS A 66 3.89 2.28 12.98
N LEU A 67 3.21 2.28 11.80
CA LEU A 67 1.88 2.86 11.66
C LEU A 67 0.87 2.17 12.58
N ASN A 68 0.83 0.85 12.60
CA ASN A 68 -0.08 0.07 13.44
C ASN A 68 0.21 0.27 14.94
N MET A 69 1.49 0.26 15.34
CA MET A 69 1.88 0.53 16.72
C MET A 69 1.47 1.93 17.16
N GLY A 70 1.74 2.93 16.33
CA GLY A 70 1.38 4.31 16.63
C GLY A 70 -0.13 4.57 16.63
N ALA A 71 -0.86 3.90 15.75
CA ALA A 71 -2.33 3.97 15.71
C ALA A 71 -3.01 3.17 16.85
N GLY A 72 -2.31 2.19 17.45
CA GLY A 72 -2.88 1.28 18.45
C GLY A 72 -3.99 0.37 17.91
N ARG A 73 -4.04 0.20 16.60
CA ARG A 73 -5.02 -0.62 15.88
C ARG A 73 -4.50 -1.03 14.50
N ILE A 74 -5.12 -2.03 13.89
CA ILE A 74 -4.81 -2.43 12.52
C ILE A 74 -5.26 -1.31 11.57
N VAL A 75 -4.33 -0.78 10.78
CA VAL A 75 -4.59 0.18 9.70
C VAL A 75 -4.51 -0.57 8.38
N TYR A 76 -5.65 -0.81 7.78
CA TYR A 76 -5.73 -1.55 6.51
C TYR A 76 -5.20 -0.72 5.35
N GLN A 77 -4.30 -1.32 4.55
CA GLN A 77 -3.86 -0.75 3.28
C GLN A 77 -5.00 -0.78 2.26
N GLU A 78 -4.95 0.07 1.22
CA GLU A 78 -6.08 0.29 0.31
C GLU A 78 -6.65 -1.00 -0.28
N LEU A 79 -5.80 -1.91 -0.77
CA LEU A 79 -6.25 -3.20 -1.29
C LEU A 79 -7.06 -3.99 -0.25
N THR A 80 -6.50 -4.14 0.95
CA THR A 80 -7.12 -4.89 2.03
C THR A 80 -8.37 -4.20 2.57
N ARG A 81 -8.34 -2.87 2.67
CA ARG A 81 -9.48 -2.06 3.12
C ARG A 81 -10.69 -2.23 2.20
N ILE A 82 -10.48 -2.15 0.89
CA ILE A 82 -11.56 -2.31 -0.10
C ILE A 82 -12.05 -3.75 -0.14
N THR A 83 -11.13 -4.73 -0.11
CA THR A 83 -11.50 -6.16 -0.05
C THR A 83 -12.33 -6.46 1.19
N LYS A 84 -11.92 -5.94 2.36
CA LYS A 84 -12.67 -6.10 3.59
C LYS A 84 -14.04 -5.43 3.53
N ALA A 85 -14.15 -4.24 2.96
CA ALA A 85 -15.46 -3.58 2.76
C ALA A 85 -16.41 -4.43 1.88
N ILE A 86 -15.88 -5.16 0.91
CA ILE A 86 -16.66 -6.09 0.09
C ILE A 86 -17.15 -7.28 0.95
N GLU A 87 -16.24 -7.87 1.73
CA GLU A 87 -16.55 -9.03 2.61
C GLU A 87 -17.57 -8.67 3.69
N ASP A 88 -17.43 -7.51 4.33
CA ASP A 88 -18.32 -7.01 5.38
C ASP A 88 -19.65 -6.49 4.82
N GLY A 89 -19.74 -6.21 3.52
CA GLY A 89 -20.94 -5.67 2.86
C GLY A 89 -20.97 -4.15 2.73
N ASP A 90 -20.11 -3.42 3.41
CA ASP A 90 -20.05 -1.94 3.42
C ASP A 90 -19.79 -1.35 2.03
N PHE A 91 -19.10 -2.10 1.16
CA PHE A 91 -18.87 -1.73 -0.24
C PHE A 91 -20.21 -1.45 -0.97
N PHE A 92 -21.22 -2.24 -0.69
CA PHE A 92 -22.54 -2.16 -1.35
C PHE A 92 -23.43 -1.04 -0.79
N GLU A 93 -23.02 -0.46 0.33
CA GLU A 93 -23.67 0.70 0.98
C GLU A 93 -22.88 2.01 0.75
N ASN A 94 -21.79 1.96 -0.01
CA ASN A 94 -20.94 3.12 -0.26
C ASN A 94 -21.71 4.20 -1.03
N GLU A 95 -21.83 5.38 -0.43
CA GLU A 95 -22.65 6.49 -0.94
C GLU A 95 -22.25 6.95 -2.35
N GLU A 96 -20.94 7.03 -2.64
CA GLU A 96 -20.45 7.51 -3.92
C GLU A 96 -20.63 6.46 -5.04
N LEU A 97 -20.45 5.19 -4.73
CA LEU A 97 -20.76 4.11 -5.67
C LEU A 97 -22.27 4.04 -5.95
N LEU A 98 -23.10 4.16 -4.92
CA LEU A 98 -24.56 4.25 -5.08
C LEU A 98 -24.97 5.53 -5.80
N GLY A 99 -24.21 6.62 -5.65
CA GLY A 99 -24.39 7.86 -6.41
C GLY A 99 -24.27 7.65 -7.91
N ALA A 100 -23.26 6.88 -8.36
CA ALA A 100 -23.10 6.50 -9.76
C ALA A 100 -24.29 5.65 -10.27
N ILE A 101 -24.75 4.70 -9.48
CA ILE A 101 -25.91 3.88 -9.77
C ILE A 101 -27.17 4.74 -9.90
N LYS A 102 -27.38 5.66 -8.95
CA LYS A 102 -28.51 6.58 -8.96
C LYS A 102 -28.50 7.45 -10.21
N ASN A 103 -27.34 8.01 -10.58
CA ASN A 103 -27.20 8.82 -11.79
C ASN A 103 -27.63 8.04 -13.04
N CYS A 104 -27.21 6.77 -13.18
CA CYS A 104 -27.61 5.92 -14.30
C CYS A 104 -29.15 5.74 -14.37
N LYS A 105 -29.78 5.51 -13.21
CA LYS A 105 -31.25 5.32 -13.15
C LYS A 105 -32.03 6.61 -13.50
N GLU A 106 -31.57 7.74 -12.96
CA GLU A 106 -32.25 9.04 -13.18
C GLU A 106 -32.11 9.54 -14.61
N ASN A 107 -30.98 9.30 -15.25
CA ASN A 107 -30.70 9.76 -16.61
C ASN A 107 -30.96 8.69 -17.68
N ASN A 108 -31.34 7.47 -17.28
CA ASN A 108 -31.44 6.32 -18.17
C ASN A 108 -30.17 6.15 -19.01
N SER A 109 -29.01 6.23 -18.35
CA SER A 109 -27.70 6.25 -18.94
C SER A 109 -26.87 4.99 -18.58
N ASP A 110 -25.71 4.86 -19.18
CA ASP A 110 -24.87 3.69 -19.08
C ASP A 110 -23.89 3.81 -17.89
N LEU A 111 -23.53 2.65 -17.32
CA LEU A 111 -22.45 2.53 -16.32
C LEU A 111 -21.19 2.00 -16.98
N HIS A 112 -20.12 2.78 -16.91
CA HIS A 112 -18.79 2.40 -17.38
C HIS A 112 -17.86 2.14 -16.23
N LEU A 113 -17.19 0.98 -16.26
CA LEU A 113 -16.21 0.54 -15.27
C LEU A 113 -14.86 0.42 -15.97
N PHE A 114 -13.84 1.10 -15.48
CA PHE A 114 -12.50 0.93 -16.03
C PHE A 114 -11.40 0.92 -14.96
N GLY A 115 -10.31 0.26 -15.24
CA GLY A 115 -9.16 0.09 -14.39
C GLY A 115 -8.30 -1.08 -14.82
N LEU A 116 -7.21 -1.31 -14.11
CA LEU A 116 -6.27 -2.37 -14.42
C LEU A 116 -6.88 -3.75 -14.15
N LEU A 117 -7.02 -4.54 -15.21
CA LEU A 117 -7.68 -5.85 -15.19
C LEU A 117 -6.66 -6.95 -14.86
N SER A 118 -6.36 -7.13 -13.59
CA SER A 118 -5.48 -8.19 -13.10
C SER A 118 -5.70 -8.47 -11.61
N ASN A 119 -5.00 -9.46 -11.10
CA ASN A 119 -4.92 -9.80 -9.67
C ASN A 119 -3.60 -9.34 -9.03
N GLY A 120 -2.82 -8.50 -9.69
CA GLY A 120 -1.50 -8.06 -9.21
C GLY A 120 -1.54 -7.29 -7.89
N GLY A 121 -2.66 -6.62 -7.58
CA GLY A 121 -2.89 -5.98 -6.28
C GLY A 121 -2.06 -4.72 -6.03
N VAL A 122 -1.36 -4.20 -7.04
CA VAL A 122 -0.55 -2.97 -6.92
C VAL A 122 -1.36 -1.72 -7.21
N HIS A 123 -2.18 -1.73 -8.26
CA HIS A 123 -3.01 -0.60 -8.68
C HIS A 123 -4.51 -0.88 -8.53
N SER A 124 -4.89 -2.13 -8.64
CA SER A 124 -6.26 -2.62 -8.62
C SER A 124 -6.30 -4.10 -8.25
N HIS A 125 -7.49 -4.64 -8.12
CA HIS A 125 -7.67 -6.08 -8.03
C HIS A 125 -8.96 -6.49 -8.76
N ILE A 126 -8.91 -7.56 -9.54
CA ILE A 126 -10.03 -8.03 -10.36
C ILE A 126 -11.30 -8.34 -9.52
N THR A 127 -11.13 -8.77 -8.27
CA THR A 127 -12.27 -9.04 -7.36
C THR A 127 -13.05 -7.77 -7.01
N HIS A 128 -12.41 -6.60 -7.02
CA HIS A 128 -13.09 -5.32 -6.82
C HIS A 128 -14.00 -4.97 -8.01
N LEU A 129 -13.56 -5.31 -9.23
CA LEU A 129 -14.41 -5.19 -10.42
C LEU A 129 -15.60 -6.16 -10.33
N TYR A 130 -15.41 -7.38 -9.84
CA TYR A 130 -16.52 -8.32 -9.62
C TYR A 130 -17.56 -7.76 -8.64
N ALA A 131 -17.09 -7.09 -7.58
CA ALA A 131 -17.99 -6.43 -6.62
C ALA A 131 -18.77 -5.26 -7.25
N LEU A 132 -18.16 -4.50 -8.17
CA LEU A 132 -18.89 -3.47 -8.94
C LEU A 132 -19.96 -4.05 -9.86
N LEU A 133 -19.68 -5.18 -10.52
CA LEU A 133 -20.66 -5.89 -11.32
C LEU A 133 -21.82 -6.42 -10.44
N GLU A 134 -21.50 -6.96 -9.28
CA GLU A 134 -22.48 -7.38 -8.28
C GLU A 134 -23.35 -6.20 -7.79
N LEU A 135 -22.72 -5.05 -7.50
CA LEU A 135 -23.43 -3.82 -7.13
C LEU A 135 -24.43 -3.39 -8.22
N ALA A 136 -23.99 -3.42 -9.48
CA ALA A 136 -24.85 -3.08 -10.61
C ALA A 136 -26.02 -4.06 -10.74
N LYS A 137 -25.78 -5.37 -10.59
CA LYS A 137 -26.79 -6.42 -10.57
C LYS A 137 -27.83 -6.20 -9.45
N ARG A 138 -27.35 -6.03 -8.21
CA ARG A 138 -28.22 -5.79 -7.04
C ARG A 138 -29.13 -4.59 -7.23
N ASN A 139 -28.68 -3.60 -7.98
CA ASN A 139 -29.40 -2.37 -8.25
C ASN A 139 -30.18 -2.37 -9.58
N GLY A 140 -30.16 -3.46 -10.33
CA GLY A 140 -30.92 -3.61 -11.58
C GLY A 140 -30.42 -2.76 -12.74
N ILE A 141 -29.15 -2.36 -12.75
CA ILE A 141 -28.52 -1.68 -13.89
C ILE A 141 -28.30 -2.69 -15.00
N LYS A 142 -28.82 -2.39 -16.18
CA LYS A 142 -28.78 -3.28 -17.36
C LYS A 142 -27.57 -3.03 -18.24
N ASN A 143 -27.25 -1.76 -18.46
CA ASN A 143 -26.18 -1.33 -19.36
C ASN A 143 -24.91 -1.07 -18.55
N VAL A 144 -24.07 -2.08 -18.42
CA VAL A 144 -22.78 -2.03 -17.72
C VAL A 144 -21.69 -2.43 -18.69
N TYR A 145 -20.74 -1.54 -18.90
CA TYR A 145 -19.63 -1.74 -19.83
C TYR A 145 -18.29 -1.65 -19.12
N VAL A 146 -17.43 -2.63 -19.35
CA VAL A 146 -16.07 -2.66 -18.81
C VAL A 146 -15.06 -2.30 -19.89
N HIS A 147 -14.15 -1.41 -19.55
CA HIS A 147 -12.97 -1.08 -20.33
C HIS A 147 -11.75 -1.58 -19.58
N GLY A 148 -11.21 -2.73 -20.01
CA GLY A 148 -10.12 -3.40 -19.31
C GLY A 148 -8.76 -2.80 -19.66
N PHE A 149 -8.02 -2.32 -18.64
CA PHE A 149 -6.63 -1.94 -18.82
C PHE A 149 -5.76 -3.18 -18.60
N MET A 150 -4.96 -3.55 -19.59
CA MET A 150 -4.15 -4.77 -19.54
C MET A 150 -2.83 -4.51 -18.81
N ASP A 151 -2.42 -5.45 -17.97
CA ASP A 151 -1.31 -5.28 -17.01
C ASP A 151 0.06 -5.63 -17.62
N GLY A 152 0.48 -6.87 -17.51
CA GLY A 152 1.76 -7.37 -18.03
C GLY A 152 3.01 -6.85 -17.32
N ARG A 153 2.85 -6.16 -16.18
CA ARG A 153 3.92 -5.57 -15.37
C ARG A 153 3.91 -6.07 -13.93
N ASP A 154 2.72 -6.01 -13.29
CA ASP A 154 2.49 -6.51 -11.95
C ASP A 154 2.07 -7.98 -11.98
N THR A 155 1.77 -8.50 -13.17
CA THR A 155 1.47 -9.90 -13.50
C THR A 155 2.26 -10.34 -14.73
N ALA A 156 2.13 -11.63 -15.11
CA ALA A 156 2.80 -12.16 -16.30
C ALA A 156 2.45 -11.35 -17.56
N PRO A 157 3.40 -11.15 -18.50
CA PRO A 157 3.20 -10.31 -19.69
C PRO A 157 2.06 -10.75 -20.61
N ASP A 158 1.62 -11.99 -20.51
CA ASP A 158 0.57 -12.64 -21.31
C ASP A 158 -0.60 -13.16 -20.47
N GLY A 159 -0.71 -12.70 -19.21
CA GLY A 159 -1.78 -13.09 -18.27
C GLY A 159 -3.15 -12.56 -18.64
N GLY A 160 -3.23 -11.51 -19.46
CA GLY A 160 -4.47 -10.81 -19.79
C GLY A 160 -5.55 -11.68 -20.42
N LYS A 161 -5.16 -12.69 -21.20
CA LYS A 161 -6.09 -13.66 -21.79
C LYS A 161 -6.90 -14.40 -20.71
N GLU A 162 -6.23 -14.80 -19.64
CA GLU A 162 -6.84 -15.47 -18.50
C GLU A 162 -7.79 -14.51 -17.75
N PHE A 163 -7.36 -13.27 -17.47
CA PHE A 163 -8.19 -12.29 -16.78
C PHE A 163 -9.43 -11.90 -17.58
N ILE A 164 -9.33 -11.76 -18.90
CA ILE A 164 -10.49 -11.54 -19.77
C ILE A 164 -11.46 -12.73 -19.71
N SER A 165 -10.95 -13.98 -19.68
CA SER A 165 -11.78 -15.16 -19.53
C SER A 165 -12.52 -15.18 -18.20
N GLN A 166 -11.79 -15.01 -17.09
CA GLN A 166 -12.36 -14.96 -15.74
C GLN A 166 -13.43 -13.87 -15.62
N LEU A 167 -13.18 -12.68 -16.18
CA LEU A 167 -14.15 -11.59 -16.18
C LEU A 167 -15.40 -11.94 -17.00
N SER A 168 -15.22 -12.56 -18.17
CA SER A 168 -16.35 -12.99 -19.03
C SER A 168 -17.21 -14.03 -18.33
N ASP A 169 -16.58 -15.00 -17.68
CA ASP A 169 -17.28 -16.05 -16.92
C ASP A 169 -18.06 -15.44 -15.73
N LYS A 170 -17.46 -14.45 -15.05
CA LYS A 170 -18.13 -13.74 -13.95
C LYS A 170 -19.31 -12.90 -14.42
N MET A 171 -19.20 -12.23 -15.57
CA MET A 171 -20.30 -11.49 -16.19
C MET A 171 -21.45 -12.41 -16.59
N GLU A 172 -21.15 -13.60 -17.11
CA GLU A 172 -22.15 -14.61 -17.45
C GLU A 172 -22.85 -15.14 -16.19
N GLU A 173 -22.09 -15.48 -15.14
CA GLU A 173 -22.62 -15.89 -13.82
C GLU A 173 -23.59 -14.83 -13.23
N LEU A 174 -23.20 -13.59 -13.29
CA LEU A 174 -24.01 -12.47 -12.74
C LEU A 174 -25.15 -12.06 -13.66
N GLY A 175 -25.07 -12.36 -14.96
CA GLY A 175 -26.02 -11.91 -15.96
C GLY A 175 -25.99 -10.41 -16.23
N VAL A 176 -24.83 -9.76 -16.01
CA VAL A 176 -24.66 -8.31 -16.18
C VAL A 176 -23.23 -7.98 -16.63
N GLY A 177 -23.09 -6.97 -17.47
CA GLY A 177 -21.83 -6.44 -17.94
C GLY A 177 -21.38 -7.01 -19.30
N GLN A 178 -20.64 -6.19 -20.03
CA GLN A 178 -19.99 -6.54 -21.30
C GLN A 178 -18.64 -5.82 -21.38
N ILE A 179 -17.62 -6.45 -21.96
CA ILE A 179 -16.33 -5.80 -22.18
C ILE A 179 -16.41 -5.00 -23.49
N ALA A 180 -16.34 -3.67 -23.38
CA ALA A 180 -16.50 -2.77 -24.52
C ALA A 180 -15.16 -2.37 -25.18
N SER A 181 -14.08 -2.39 -24.43
CA SER A 181 -12.73 -2.17 -24.97
C SER A 181 -11.65 -2.77 -24.07
N ILE A 182 -10.48 -3.01 -24.64
CA ILE A 182 -9.25 -3.34 -23.93
C ILE A 182 -8.10 -2.46 -24.41
N MET A 183 -7.17 -2.14 -23.52
CA MET A 183 -5.98 -1.34 -23.85
C MET A 183 -4.86 -1.57 -22.85
N GLY A 184 -3.62 -1.59 -23.29
CA GLY A 184 -2.47 -1.76 -22.43
C GLY A 184 -2.26 -0.58 -21.50
N ARG A 185 -1.77 -0.84 -20.30
CA ARG A 185 -1.45 0.20 -19.31
C ARG A 185 -0.42 1.22 -19.81
N TYR A 186 0.39 0.87 -20.78
CA TYR A 186 1.32 1.76 -21.47
C TYR A 186 0.62 3.01 -22.02
N TYR A 187 -0.60 2.87 -22.51
CA TYR A 187 -1.40 3.96 -23.07
C TYR A 187 -2.17 4.72 -21.99
N VAL A 188 -3.02 4.01 -21.25
CA VAL A 188 -4.06 4.62 -20.39
C VAL A 188 -3.58 4.93 -18.98
N MET A 189 -2.48 4.32 -18.55
CA MET A 189 -1.91 4.48 -17.20
C MET A 189 -0.52 5.14 -17.26
N ASP A 190 -0.33 6.09 -18.17
CA ASP A 190 0.85 6.95 -18.16
C ASP A 190 0.88 7.83 -16.90
N ARG A 191 2.08 8.29 -16.52
CA ARG A 191 2.30 9.21 -15.39
C ARG A 191 3.39 10.26 -15.68
N ASP A 192 3.85 10.29 -16.92
CA ASP A 192 4.98 11.11 -17.36
C ASP A 192 4.54 12.18 -18.37
N ASN A 193 3.21 12.49 -18.42
CA ASN A 193 2.58 13.45 -19.34
C ASN A 193 2.80 13.12 -20.83
N ARG A 194 2.83 11.83 -21.15
CA ARG A 194 2.85 11.34 -22.52
C ARG A 194 1.42 11.32 -23.05
N TRP A 195 0.92 12.53 -23.29
CA TRP A 195 -0.47 12.75 -23.68
C TRP A 195 -0.85 12.09 -25.00
N ASP A 196 0.09 11.86 -25.89
CA ASP A 196 -0.09 11.07 -27.11
C ASP A 196 -0.62 9.65 -26.83
N ARG A 197 -0.17 9.03 -25.76
CA ARG A 197 -0.62 7.71 -25.32
C ARG A 197 -2.02 7.77 -24.71
N VAL A 198 -2.22 8.72 -23.82
CA VAL A 198 -3.49 8.90 -23.10
C VAL A 198 -4.60 9.31 -24.06
N GLU A 199 -4.30 10.12 -25.08
CA GLU A 199 -5.23 10.50 -26.14
C GLU A 199 -5.76 9.28 -26.90
N ALA A 200 -4.88 8.34 -27.28
CA ALA A 200 -5.29 7.11 -27.95
C ALA A 200 -6.28 6.31 -27.12
N ALA A 201 -6.00 6.20 -25.81
CA ALA A 201 -6.91 5.53 -24.86
C ALA A 201 -8.23 6.28 -24.69
N TYR A 202 -8.19 7.59 -24.51
CA TYR A 202 -9.39 8.44 -24.39
C TYR A 202 -10.28 8.37 -25.63
N ASN A 203 -9.69 8.40 -26.82
CA ASN A 203 -10.41 8.30 -28.09
C ASN A 203 -11.12 6.95 -28.23
N ALA A 204 -10.50 5.87 -27.77
CA ALA A 204 -11.16 4.56 -27.73
C ALA A 204 -12.36 4.54 -26.77
N LEU A 205 -12.23 5.16 -25.59
CA LEU A 205 -13.28 5.23 -24.59
C LEU A 205 -14.46 6.13 -25.00
N VAL A 206 -14.18 7.27 -25.64
CA VAL A 206 -15.19 8.32 -25.89
C VAL A 206 -15.67 8.34 -27.33
N LYS A 207 -14.78 8.13 -28.30
CA LYS A 207 -15.10 8.19 -29.74
C LYS A 207 -15.28 6.81 -30.37
N GLY A 208 -14.84 5.74 -29.70
CA GLY A 208 -14.81 4.39 -30.25
C GLY A 208 -13.78 4.25 -31.36
N GLU A 209 -12.70 5.02 -31.30
CA GLU A 209 -11.58 5.03 -32.23
C GLU A 209 -10.44 4.18 -31.71
N GLY A 210 -9.84 3.34 -32.56
CA GLY A 210 -8.75 2.44 -32.20
C GLY A 210 -8.76 1.20 -33.06
N ASN A 211 -8.00 0.18 -32.68
CA ASN A 211 -8.16 -1.13 -33.29
C ASN A 211 -9.57 -1.68 -33.04
N GLU A 212 -10.01 -2.58 -33.87
CA GLU A 212 -11.36 -3.13 -33.83
C GLU A 212 -11.34 -4.64 -33.62
N ALA A 213 -12.24 -5.15 -32.81
CA ALA A 213 -12.43 -6.59 -32.62
C ALA A 213 -13.91 -6.93 -32.37
N GLU A 214 -14.29 -8.15 -32.68
CA GLU A 214 -15.66 -8.65 -32.43
C GLU A 214 -15.89 -9.00 -30.95
N CYS A 215 -14.80 -9.30 -30.21
CA CYS A 215 -14.87 -9.62 -28.78
C CYS A 215 -13.53 -9.32 -28.09
N ALA A 216 -13.54 -9.17 -26.76
CA ALA A 216 -12.33 -8.91 -25.99
C ALA A 216 -11.31 -10.08 -26.06
N LYS A 217 -11.78 -11.35 -26.09
CA LYS A 217 -10.92 -12.52 -26.29
C LYS A 217 -10.26 -12.51 -27.66
N CYS A 218 -10.98 -12.04 -28.69
CA CYS A 218 -10.45 -11.85 -30.04
C CYS A 218 -9.40 -10.74 -30.06
N ALA A 219 -9.66 -9.63 -29.39
CA ALA A 219 -8.77 -8.48 -29.32
C ALA A 219 -7.41 -8.83 -28.70
N ILE A 220 -7.40 -9.52 -27.56
CA ILE A 220 -6.15 -9.90 -26.89
C ILE A 220 -5.38 -10.96 -27.69
N ALA A 221 -6.07 -11.90 -28.31
CA ALA A 221 -5.43 -12.90 -29.17
C ALA A 221 -4.73 -12.25 -30.37
N ALA A 222 -5.40 -11.34 -31.07
CA ALA A 222 -4.83 -10.59 -32.19
C ALA A 222 -3.62 -9.73 -31.75
N SER A 223 -3.67 -9.13 -30.56
CA SER A 223 -2.53 -8.38 -30.02
C SER A 223 -1.31 -9.27 -29.80
N TYR A 224 -1.49 -10.48 -29.26
CA TYR A 224 -0.39 -11.43 -29.06
C TYR A 224 0.18 -11.97 -30.37
N GLU A 225 -0.68 -12.24 -31.36
CA GLU A 225 -0.25 -12.61 -32.72
C GLU A 225 0.59 -11.51 -33.38
N ASP A 226 0.29 -10.23 -33.07
CA ASP A 226 1.05 -9.05 -33.51
C ASP A 226 2.30 -8.78 -32.64
N GLY A 227 2.63 -9.69 -31.71
CA GLY A 227 3.80 -9.61 -30.84
C GLY A 227 3.69 -8.59 -29.70
N LYS A 228 2.49 -8.07 -29.43
CA LYS A 228 2.23 -7.08 -28.36
C LYS A 228 1.59 -7.77 -27.17
N THR A 229 2.34 -7.86 -26.08
CA THR A 229 1.87 -8.38 -24.80
C THR A 229 0.97 -7.38 -24.07
N ASP A 230 0.43 -7.74 -22.93
CA ASP A 230 -0.58 -7.03 -22.17
C ASP A 230 -0.29 -5.53 -22.03
N GLU A 231 0.90 -5.19 -21.53
CA GLU A 231 1.29 -3.80 -21.29
C GLU A 231 1.12 -2.90 -22.52
N PHE A 232 1.34 -3.48 -23.71
CA PHE A 232 1.42 -2.76 -24.98
C PHE A 232 0.23 -2.99 -25.92
N VAL A 233 -0.86 -3.58 -25.43
CA VAL A 233 -2.08 -3.74 -26.20
C VAL A 233 -2.54 -2.37 -26.69
N VAL A 234 -2.58 -2.19 -28.00
CA VAL A 234 -3.08 -0.95 -28.60
C VAL A 234 -4.57 -0.81 -28.23
N PRO A 235 -5.05 0.41 -27.89
CA PRO A 235 -6.47 0.60 -27.59
C PRO A 235 -7.36 -0.04 -28.66
N THR A 236 -8.15 -1.02 -28.26
CA THR A 236 -8.98 -1.86 -29.14
C THR A 236 -10.43 -1.81 -28.66
N VAL A 237 -11.30 -1.43 -29.56
CA VAL A 237 -12.75 -1.28 -29.33
C VAL A 237 -13.46 -2.53 -29.78
N VAL A 238 -14.32 -3.07 -28.92
CA VAL A 238 -15.22 -4.17 -29.29
C VAL A 238 -16.37 -3.60 -30.09
N LYS A 239 -16.60 -4.15 -31.29
CA LYS A 239 -17.69 -3.74 -32.19
C LYS A 239 -18.71 -4.84 -32.35
N LYS A 240 -19.96 -4.43 -32.42
CA LYS A 240 -21.08 -5.28 -32.79
C LYS A 240 -21.82 -4.61 -33.95
N ASP A 241 -22.07 -5.37 -35.03
CA ASP A 241 -22.72 -4.85 -36.24
C ASP A 241 -22.02 -3.59 -36.81
N GLY A 242 -20.69 -3.56 -36.77
CA GLY A 242 -19.85 -2.46 -37.26
C GLY A 242 -19.84 -1.20 -36.42
N LYS A 243 -20.49 -1.20 -35.24
CA LYS A 243 -20.51 -0.06 -34.33
C LYS A 243 -19.84 -0.41 -33.01
N PRO A 244 -19.17 0.56 -32.33
CA PRO A 244 -18.69 0.35 -30.97
C PRO A 244 -19.80 -0.20 -30.07
N LEU A 245 -19.50 -1.21 -29.27
CA LEU A 245 -20.44 -1.80 -28.33
C LEU A 245 -20.95 -0.74 -27.34
N ALA A 246 -20.04 0.11 -26.83
CA ALA A 246 -20.36 1.28 -26.04
C ALA A 246 -19.25 2.33 -26.12
N THR A 247 -19.62 3.59 -25.96
CA THR A 247 -18.71 4.73 -25.75
C THR A 247 -19.25 5.58 -24.62
N ILE A 248 -18.35 6.26 -23.89
CA ILE A 248 -18.71 7.13 -22.77
C ILE A 248 -19.32 8.44 -23.30
N LYS A 249 -20.53 8.78 -22.84
CA LYS A 249 -21.31 9.92 -23.28
C LYS A 249 -21.67 10.83 -22.11
N ASP A 250 -22.17 12.02 -22.44
CA ASP A 250 -22.74 12.92 -21.44
C ASP A 250 -23.91 12.23 -20.70
N GLY A 251 -23.93 12.37 -19.39
CA GLY A 251 -24.92 11.76 -18.50
C GLY A 251 -24.57 10.38 -18.00
N ASP A 252 -23.58 9.70 -18.57
CA ASP A 252 -23.14 8.39 -18.10
C ASP A 252 -22.43 8.47 -16.74
N SER A 253 -22.37 7.34 -16.04
CA SER A 253 -21.55 7.16 -14.87
C SER A 253 -20.27 6.40 -15.22
N VAL A 254 -19.14 6.84 -14.66
CA VAL A 254 -17.84 6.22 -14.82
C VAL A 254 -17.28 5.90 -13.44
N ILE A 255 -16.86 4.67 -13.20
CA ILE A 255 -16.15 4.27 -11.99
C ILE A 255 -14.77 3.76 -12.40
N CYS A 256 -13.73 4.47 -11.93
CA CYS A 256 -12.34 4.01 -12.04
C CYS A 256 -11.99 3.21 -10.79
N PHE A 257 -11.76 1.90 -10.94
CA PHE A 257 -11.52 1.00 -9.80
C PHE A 257 -10.05 0.82 -9.42
N ASN A 258 -9.14 1.61 -9.98
CA ASN A 258 -7.77 1.68 -9.47
C ASN A 258 -7.77 2.38 -8.10
N PHE A 259 -7.06 1.81 -7.12
CA PHE A 259 -6.92 2.41 -5.79
C PHE A 259 -5.57 3.11 -5.60
N ARG A 260 -4.58 2.88 -6.46
CA ARG A 260 -3.31 3.59 -6.43
C ARG A 260 -3.35 4.81 -7.36
N PRO A 261 -3.06 6.03 -6.84
CA PRO A 261 -3.30 7.29 -7.54
C PRO A 261 -2.41 7.57 -8.75
N ASP A 262 -1.12 7.25 -8.66
CA ASP A 262 -0.06 7.79 -9.52
C ASP A 262 -0.31 7.63 -11.03
N ARG A 263 -0.88 6.51 -11.44
CA ARG A 263 -1.17 6.18 -12.85
C ARG A 263 -2.65 6.32 -13.24
N ALA A 264 -3.50 6.75 -12.32
CA ALA A 264 -4.91 7.01 -12.62
C ALA A 264 -5.21 8.51 -12.84
N ARG A 265 -4.26 9.40 -12.49
CA ARG A 265 -4.45 10.85 -12.56
C ARG A 265 -4.71 11.35 -13.96
N GLU A 266 -3.89 10.97 -14.93
CA GLU A 266 -3.94 11.54 -16.28
C GLU A 266 -5.26 11.22 -16.98
N ILE A 267 -5.69 9.97 -16.99
CA ILE A 267 -6.98 9.61 -17.58
C ILE A 267 -8.16 10.27 -16.84
N THR A 268 -8.05 10.41 -15.51
CA THR A 268 -9.07 11.10 -14.72
C THR A 268 -9.16 12.58 -15.08
N ARG A 269 -8.03 13.27 -15.29
CA ARG A 269 -7.99 14.66 -15.76
C ARG A 269 -8.67 14.83 -17.11
N CYS A 270 -8.53 13.87 -18.01
CA CYS A 270 -9.23 13.90 -19.30
C CYS A 270 -10.75 14.00 -19.17
N PHE A 271 -11.32 13.42 -18.13
CA PHE A 271 -12.77 13.47 -17.90
C PHE A 271 -13.20 14.59 -16.95
N CYS A 272 -12.35 14.96 -15.99
CA CYS A 272 -12.76 15.76 -14.84
C CYS A 272 -12.29 17.22 -14.88
N ASP A 273 -11.13 17.53 -15.46
CA ASP A 273 -10.63 18.91 -15.49
C ASP A 273 -11.49 19.76 -16.46
N ASP A 274 -11.94 20.92 -16.00
CA ASP A 274 -12.66 21.86 -16.87
C ASP A 274 -11.70 22.47 -17.91
N GLU A 275 -10.51 22.89 -17.46
CA GLU A 275 -9.41 23.31 -18.32
C GLU A 275 -8.40 22.17 -18.48
N PHE A 276 -8.37 21.58 -19.65
CA PHE A 276 -7.48 20.47 -19.98
C PHE A 276 -6.64 20.82 -21.20
N THR A 277 -5.32 20.66 -21.08
CA THR A 277 -4.35 21.11 -22.10
C THR A 277 -3.49 19.97 -22.66
N GLY A 278 -3.73 18.72 -22.27
CA GLY A 278 -2.91 17.58 -22.67
C GLY A 278 -3.02 17.27 -24.17
N PHE A 279 -4.26 17.31 -24.70
CA PHE A 279 -4.58 17.14 -26.13
C PHE A 279 -5.96 17.74 -26.41
N ASP A 280 -6.36 17.82 -27.67
CA ASP A 280 -7.69 18.30 -28.05
C ASP A 280 -8.72 17.19 -27.85
N ARG A 281 -9.35 17.16 -26.67
CA ARG A 281 -10.46 16.24 -26.36
C ARG A 281 -11.82 16.75 -26.83
N GLY A 282 -11.90 17.98 -27.35
CA GLY A 282 -13.15 18.70 -27.58
C GLY A 282 -13.84 19.10 -26.26
N ALA A 283 -15.16 19.18 -26.25
CA ALA A 283 -15.91 19.49 -25.05
C ALA A 283 -15.78 18.37 -24.00
N ARG A 284 -15.57 18.74 -22.72
CA ARG A 284 -15.54 17.80 -21.61
C ARG A 284 -16.83 16.99 -21.55
N LYS A 285 -16.72 15.68 -21.44
CA LYS A 285 -17.85 14.82 -21.19
C LYS A 285 -18.39 15.04 -19.78
N LYS A 286 -19.67 15.36 -19.66
CA LYS A 286 -20.34 15.59 -18.39
C LYS A 286 -20.81 14.26 -17.81
N VAL A 287 -19.91 13.54 -17.20
CA VAL A 287 -20.15 12.22 -16.59
C VAL A 287 -20.17 12.32 -15.07
N HIS A 288 -20.88 11.41 -14.41
CA HIS A 288 -20.75 11.18 -12.98
C HIS A 288 -19.53 10.30 -12.73
N TYR A 289 -18.39 10.92 -12.41
CA TYR A 289 -17.09 10.24 -12.32
C TYR A 289 -16.74 9.90 -10.88
N VAL A 290 -16.54 8.62 -10.60
CA VAL A 290 -16.13 8.11 -9.28
C VAL A 290 -14.75 7.49 -9.35
N CYS A 291 -13.85 8.01 -8.52
CA CYS A 291 -12.54 7.41 -8.24
C CYS A 291 -12.64 6.46 -7.04
N PHE A 292 -11.98 5.32 -7.06
CA PHE A 292 -11.91 4.48 -5.87
C PHE A 292 -11.22 5.21 -4.71
N THR A 293 -10.10 5.87 -4.98
CA THR A 293 -9.39 6.71 -3.98
C THR A 293 -9.20 8.12 -4.52
N ASP A 294 -8.77 9.05 -3.69
CA ASP A 294 -8.46 10.40 -4.16
C ASP A 294 -7.14 10.40 -4.92
N TYR A 295 -7.22 10.52 -6.24
CA TYR A 295 -6.03 10.50 -7.09
C TYR A 295 -5.22 11.81 -7.06
N ASP A 296 -5.91 12.92 -6.89
CA ASP A 296 -5.31 14.26 -6.76
C ASP A 296 -6.38 15.25 -6.27
N VAL A 297 -6.09 15.96 -5.20
CA VAL A 297 -7.03 16.95 -4.62
C VAL A 297 -7.32 18.12 -5.56
N THR A 298 -6.45 18.38 -6.54
CA THR A 298 -6.63 19.46 -7.52
C THR A 298 -7.58 19.10 -8.66
N ILE A 299 -7.94 17.83 -8.83
CA ILE A 299 -8.91 17.41 -9.85
C ILE A 299 -10.31 17.69 -9.33
N GLY A 300 -11.06 18.54 -10.04
CA GLY A 300 -12.49 18.80 -9.80
C GLY A 300 -13.40 17.72 -10.38
N ASN A 301 -14.71 17.96 -10.32
CA ASN A 301 -15.74 17.17 -11.01
C ASN A 301 -15.65 15.65 -10.82
N LYS A 302 -15.16 15.20 -9.65
CA LYS A 302 -15.04 13.79 -9.29
C LYS A 302 -15.63 13.52 -7.92
N TYR A 303 -16.01 12.29 -7.71
CA TYR A 303 -16.41 11.72 -6.42
C TYR A 303 -15.35 10.69 -5.99
N VAL A 304 -15.19 10.45 -4.70
CA VAL A 304 -14.20 9.52 -4.15
C VAL A 304 -14.88 8.51 -3.26
N ALA A 305 -14.87 7.24 -3.67
CA ALA A 305 -15.57 6.16 -2.96
C ALA A 305 -14.91 5.81 -1.63
N PHE A 306 -13.58 5.65 -1.61
CA PHE A 306 -12.80 5.30 -0.42
C PHE A 306 -11.88 6.47 -0.07
N LYS A 307 -12.43 7.48 0.59
CA LYS A 307 -11.67 8.64 1.05
C LYS A 307 -10.57 8.21 2.01
N LYS A 308 -9.43 8.87 1.95
CA LYS A 308 -8.34 8.61 2.90
C LYS A 308 -8.82 9.01 4.30
N GLU A 309 -8.89 8.04 5.19
CA GLU A 309 -9.20 8.30 6.58
C GLU A 309 -7.99 8.93 7.27
N LYS A 310 -8.24 10.03 7.99
CA LYS A 310 -7.23 10.58 8.89
C LYS A 310 -7.10 9.64 10.08
N ILE A 311 -5.90 9.13 10.30
CA ILE A 311 -5.61 8.33 11.48
C ILE A 311 -5.57 9.30 12.67
N THR A 312 -6.56 9.21 13.54
CA THR A 312 -6.71 10.02 14.75
C THR A 312 -6.57 9.16 16.00
N ASN A 313 -6.39 9.80 17.14
CA ASN A 313 -6.19 9.15 18.43
C ASN A 313 -4.99 8.16 18.39
N THR A 314 -3.90 8.63 17.79
CA THR A 314 -2.63 7.94 17.81
C THR A 314 -2.03 7.95 19.21
N PHE A 315 -1.07 7.06 19.48
CA PHE A 315 -0.41 7.03 20.79
C PHE A 315 0.26 8.37 21.13
N GLY A 316 0.87 9.03 20.12
CA GLY A 316 1.44 10.37 20.31
C GLY A 316 0.41 11.43 20.68
N GLU A 317 -0.75 11.45 20.02
CA GLU A 317 -1.87 12.35 20.36
C GLU A 317 -2.44 12.04 21.74
N PHE A 318 -2.59 10.77 22.10
CA PHE A 318 -3.06 10.34 23.41
C PHE A 318 -2.13 10.83 24.54
N LEU A 319 -0.82 10.71 24.36
CA LEU A 319 0.16 11.21 25.31
C LEU A 319 0.07 12.76 25.46
N ALA A 320 -0.03 13.46 24.33
CA ALA A 320 -0.18 14.91 24.32
C ALA A 320 -1.46 15.38 25.02
N ALA A 321 -2.58 14.72 24.78
CA ALA A 321 -3.87 15.01 25.42
C ALA A 321 -3.83 14.80 26.94
N ASN A 322 -2.97 13.89 27.41
CA ASN A 322 -2.75 13.62 28.84
C ASN A 322 -1.57 14.41 29.43
N ASN A 323 -1.07 15.43 28.73
CA ASN A 323 0.08 16.26 29.12
C ASN A 323 1.33 15.43 29.47
N LYS A 324 1.55 14.31 28.78
CA LYS A 324 2.74 13.48 28.91
C LYS A 324 3.82 13.95 27.93
N THR A 325 5.07 13.89 28.39
CA THR A 325 6.23 14.19 27.56
C THR A 325 6.76 12.92 26.90
N GLN A 326 7.19 13.03 25.66
CA GLN A 326 7.66 11.88 24.89
C GLN A 326 8.91 12.19 24.07
N ALA A 327 9.76 11.20 23.89
CA ALA A 327 10.92 11.26 23.00
C ALA A 327 10.80 10.24 21.88
N ARG A 328 11.23 10.60 20.67
CA ARG A 328 11.38 9.74 19.50
C ARG A 328 12.84 9.68 19.13
N ILE A 329 13.43 8.49 19.16
CA ILE A 329 14.86 8.29 18.98
C ILE A 329 15.09 7.26 17.87
N ALA A 330 15.83 7.63 16.85
CA ALA A 330 16.27 6.71 15.80
C ALA A 330 17.46 7.31 15.02
N GLU A 331 18.16 6.46 14.30
CA GLU A 331 19.07 6.92 13.26
C GLU A 331 18.33 7.22 11.95
N THR A 332 19.01 7.89 10.99
CA THR A 332 18.40 8.45 9.76
C THR A 332 17.49 7.49 9.03
N GLU A 333 17.88 6.23 8.86
CA GLU A 333 17.13 5.22 8.11
C GLU A 333 15.75 4.91 8.70
N LYS A 334 15.59 5.07 10.01
CA LYS A 334 14.35 4.75 10.71
C LYS A 334 13.72 5.95 11.43
N TYR A 335 14.24 7.15 11.18
CA TYR A 335 13.70 8.36 11.80
C TYR A 335 12.24 8.64 11.42
N ALA A 336 11.91 8.53 10.12
CA ALA A 336 10.55 8.71 9.65
C ALA A 336 9.59 7.66 10.25
N HIS A 337 10.07 6.47 10.56
CA HIS A 337 9.25 5.39 11.12
C HIS A 337 8.78 5.71 12.53
N VAL A 338 9.67 6.19 13.41
CA VAL A 338 9.30 6.58 14.78
C VAL A 338 8.65 7.97 14.87
N THR A 339 8.58 8.73 13.79
CA THR A 339 7.96 10.07 13.73
C THR A 339 6.74 10.07 12.83
N PHE A 340 6.88 10.27 11.53
CA PHE A 340 5.81 10.39 10.55
C PHE A 340 4.86 9.20 10.56
N PHE A 341 5.38 7.97 10.38
CA PHE A 341 4.52 6.77 10.34
C PHE A 341 3.88 6.47 11.69
N PHE A 342 4.64 6.58 12.78
CA PHE A 342 4.13 6.35 14.13
C PHE A 342 3.06 7.39 14.52
N ASN A 343 3.11 8.59 13.96
CA ASN A 343 2.10 9.63 14.13
C ASN A 343 0.95 9.57 13.12
N GLY A 344 0.76 8.42 12.47
CA GLY A 344 -0.37 8.21 11.56
C GLY A 344 -0.26 8.98 10.23
N GLY A 345 0.95 9.28 9.78
CA GLY A 345 1.23 10.03 8.56
C GLY A 345 1.18 11.55 8.74
N VAL A 346 1.41 12.02 9.97
CA VAL A 346 1.50 13.44 10.31
C VAL A 346 2.95 13.81 10.60
N GLU A 347 3.50 14.80 9.87
CA GLU A 347 4.89 15.25 10.04
C GLU A 347 5.09 16.09 11.30
N GLU A 348 4.09 16.91 11.63
CA GLU A 348 4.16 17.82 12.78
C GLU A 348 4.29 17.05 14.11
N PRO A 349 5.25 17.41 14.98
CA PRO A 349 5.37 16.81 16.30
C PRO A 349 4.14 17.06 17.16
N ASN A 350 3.76 16.09 17.97
CA ASN A 350 2.74 16.28 19.00
C ASN A 350 3.24 17.21 20.11
N LYS A 351 2.31 17.84 20.83
CA LYS A 351 2.69 18.63 22.02
C LYS A 351 3.46 17.76 23.02
N GLY A 352 4.65 18.20 23.41
CA GLY A 352 5.52 17.48 24.34
C GLY A 352 6.34 16.34 23.69
N GLU A 353 6.40 16.28 22.36
CA GLU A 353 7.21 15.34 21.59
C GLU A 353 8.55 15.97 21.20
N ASP A 354 9.63 15.40 21.71
CA ASP A 354 10.99 15.72 21.27
C ASP A 354 11.47 14.64 20.29
N ARG A 355 12.23 15.06 19.29
CA ARG A 355 12.80 14.19 18.27
C ARG A 355 14.31 14.21 18.32
N ILE A 356 14.92 13.06 18.50
CA ILE A 356 16.37 12.87 18.63
C ILE A 356 16.83 12.02 17.44
N LEU A 357 17.37 12.70 16.43
CA LEU A 357 17.91 12.08 15.25
C LEU A 357 19.42 11.86 15.42
N VAL A 358 19.86 10.62 15.17
CA VAL A 358 21.26 10.25 15.01
C VAL A 358 21.54 10.00 13.51
N LYS A 359 22.62 10.50 12.97
CA LYS A 359 22.95 10.29 11.56
C LYS A 359 23.44 8.87 11.33
N SER A 360 22.87 8.19 10.35
CA SER A 360 23.37 6.89 9.88
C SER A 360 24.75 7.05 9.22
N PRO A 361 25.62 6.02 9.28
CA PRO A 361 26.94 6.08 8.67
C PRO A 361 26.84 6.19 7.14
N LYS A 362 27.77 6.94 6.55
CA LYS A 362 27.84 7.15 5.09
C LYS A 362 28.64 6.02 4.43
N VAL A 363 28.05 4.84 4.35
CA VAL A 363 28.62 3.66 3.68
C VAL A 363 27.73 3.27 2.49
N ALA A 364 28.29 2.53 1.53
CA ALA A 364 27.54 2.09 0.36
C ALA A 364 26.44 1.08 0.73
N THR A 365 26.78 0.13 1.60
CA THR A 365 25.90 -0.89 2.16
C THR A 365 26.27 -1.12 3.63
N TYR A 366 25.29 -1.48 4.46
CA TYR A 366 25.49 -1.54 5.91
C TYR A 366 26.22 -2.80 6.41
N ASP A 367 26.51 -3.77 5.54
CA ASP A 367 27.46 -4.86 5.85
C ASP A 367 28.89 -4.37 6.06
N LEU A 368 29.24 -3.20 5.48
CA LEU A 368 30.54 -2.56 5.68
C LEU A 368 30.69 -1.93 7.07
N GLN A 369 29.58 -1.61 7.74
CA GLN A 369 29.53 -1.07 9.09
C GLN A 369 28.26 -1.58 9.82
N PRO A 370 28.23 -2.87 10.24
CA PRO A 370 27.03 -3.49 10.79
C PRO A 370 26.54 -2.90 12.12
N GLU A 371 27.42 -2.31 12.91
CA GLU A 371 27.06 -1.56 14.10
C GLU A 371 26.24 -0.30 13.80
N MET A 372 26.30 0.20 12.56
CA MET A 372 25.63 1.42 12.12
C MET A 372 25.85 2.55 13.14
N SER A 373 24.78 3.22 13.56
CA SER A 373 24.84 4.23 14.63
C SER A 373 24.21 3.76 15.95
N ALA A 374 24.00 2.45 16.12
CA ALA A 374 23.38 1.91 17.33
C ALA A 374 24.08 2.31 18.63
N PRO A 375 25.43 2.38 18.74
CA PRO A 375 26.09 2.84 19.95
C PRO A 375 25.70 4.28 20.33
N GLU A 376 25.68 5.21 19.36
CA GLU A 376 25.26 6.61 19.61
C GLU A 376 23.76 6.70 19.94
N VAL A 377 22.91 5.95 19.24
CA VAL A 377 21.48 5.85 19.55
C VAL A 377 21.28 5.37 20.99
N CYS A 378 22.04 4.35 21.40
CA CYS A 378 22.03 3.82 22.77
C CYS A 378 22.45 4.88 23.81
N ASP A 379 23.50 5.65 23.53
CA ASP A 379 23.93 6.73 24.43
C ASP A 379 22.86 7.81 24.58
N LYS A 380 22.17 8.20 23.47
CA LYS A 380 21.04 9.12 23.52
C LYS A 380 19.85 8.54 24.29
N LEU A 381 19.57 7.26 24.11
CA LEU A 381 18.50 6.56 24.83
C LEU A 381 18.77 6.53 26.33
N THR A 382 19.94 6.11 26.74
CA THR A 382 20.31 6.00 28.18
C THR A 382 20.34 7.38 28.86
N ALA A 383 20.81 8.41 28.14
CA ALA A 383 20.73 9.79 28.60
C ALA A 383 19.27 10.25 28.74
N ALA A 384 18.41 9.94 27.79
CA ALA A 384 16.98 10.29 27.86
C ALA A 384 16.28 9.58 29.02
N ILE A 385 16.57 8.32 29.27
CA ILE A 385 16.05 7.54 30.41
C ILE A 385 16.40 8.21 31.73
N ARG A 386 17.65 8.64 31.91
CA ARG A 386 18.14 9.26 33.15
C ARG A 386 17.77 10.72 33.31
N SER A 387 17.24 11.36 32.27
CA SER A 387 17.04 12.83 32.23
C SER A 387 15.92 13.37 33.11
N ASP A 388 15.07 12.52 33.67
CA ASP A 388 13.85 12.90 34.37
C ASP A 388 12.87 13.79 33.54
N LYS A 389 13.05 13.81 32.22
CA LYS A 389 12.29 14.66 31.30
C LYS A 389 11.08 13.97 30.69
N TYR A 390 11.22 12.69 30.31
CA TYR A 390 10.23 12.00 29.50
C TYR A 390 9.39 11.02 30.32
N ASP A 391 8.09 10.99 30.02
CA ASP A 391 7.17 9.98 30.51
C ASP A 391 7.23 8.72 29.63
N VAL A 392 7.41 8.90 28.31
CA VAL A 392 7.49 7.82 27.33
C VAL A 392 8.65 8.07 26.36
N ILE A 393 9.38 7.01 26.04
CA ILE A 393 10.45 7.04 25.04
C ILE A 393 10.18 5.94 23.99
N ILE A 394 10.13 6.33 22.73
CA ILE A 394 9.97 5.42 21.59
C ILE A 394 11.27 5.43 20.82
N ILE A 395 11.89 4.27 20.69
CA ILE A 395 13.22 4.11 20.10
C ILE A 395 13.21 2.97 19.06
N ASN A 396 13.93 3.14 17.97
CA ASN A 396 14.16 2.13 16.96
C ASN A 396 15.67 1.87 16.78
N PHE A 397 16.05 0.58 16.82
CA PHE A 397 17.35 0.12 16.37
C PHE A 397 17.22 -0.46 14.96
N ALA A 398 17.85 0.20 13.98
CA ALA A 398 17.70 -0.09 12.55
C ALA A 398 18.48 -1.33 12.08
N ASN A 399 19.46 -1.76 12.85
CA ASN A 399 20.49 -2.71 12.42
C ASN A 399 19.95 -4.05 11.92
N PRO A 400 18.99 -4.75 12.59
CA PRO A 400 18.57 -6.07 12.15
C PRO A 400 17.93 -6.02 10.76
N ASP A 401 17.16 -4.97 10.46
CA ASP A 401 16.54 -4.79 9.15
C ASP A 401 17.54 -4.31 8.09
N MET A 402 18.23 -3.21 8.34
CA MET A 402 19.10 -2.57 7.35
C MET A 402 20.27 -3.44 6.95
N VAL A 403 20.90 -4.13 7.90
CA VAL A 403 21.96 -5.10 7.61
C VAL A 403 21.37 -6.40 7.06
N GLY A 404 20.19 -6.80 7.52
CA GLY A 404 19.42 -7.95 7.01
C GLY A 404 19.22 -7.89 5.49
N HIS A 405 18.90 -6.71 4.96
CA HIS A 405 18.72 -6.48 3.52
C HIS A 405 19.98 -6.77 2.69
N THR A 406 21.16 -6.81 3.28
CA THR A 406 22.40 -7.17 2.56
C THR A 406 22.53 -8.67 2.31
N GLY A 407 21.82 -9.51 3.08
CA GLY A 407 21.90 -10.96 3.04
C GLY A 407 23.25 -11.54 3.50
N ILE A 408 24.16 -10.71 4.07
CA ILE A 408 25.48 -11.12 4.53
C ILE A 408 25.40 -11.55 5.99
N GLU A 409 25.31 -12.86 6.23
CA GLU A 409 25.06 -13.45 7.54
C GLU A 409 26.04 -13.01 8.62
N SER A 410 27.35 -12.94 8.32
CA SER A 410 28.36 -12.49 9.28
C SER A 410 28.19 -11.03 9.71
N ALA A 411 27.71 -10.18 8.79
CA ALA A 411 27.41 -8.80 9.11
C ALA A 411 26.14 -8.69 9.96
N VAL A 412 25.10 -9.48 9.63
CA VAL A 412 23.86 -9.54 10.42
C VAL A 412 24.14 -10.01 11.84
N VAL A 413 24.96 -11.07 12.03
CA VAL A 413 25.38 -11.53 13.36
C VAL A 413 26.01 -10.39 14.16
N LYS A 414 26.96 -9.66 13.57
CA LYS A 414 27.60 -8.52 14.25
C LYS A 414 26.60 -7.39 14.58
N ALA A 415 25.66 -7.13 13.70
CA ALA A 415 24.59 -6.15 13.92
C ALA A 415 23.71 -6.54 15.12
N ILE A 416 23.28 -7.79 15.17
CA ILE A 416 22.47 -8.34 16.27
C ILE A 416 23.20 -8.30 17.61
N GLU A 417 24.47 -8.70 17.67
CA GLU A 417 25.28 -8.64 18.89
C GLU A 417 25.50 -7.21 19.38
N THR A 418 25.65 -6.25 18.46
CA THR A 418 25.72 -4.83 18.80
C THR A 418 24.41 -4.34 19.44
N VAL A 419 23.27 -4.70 18.85
CA VAL A 419 21.96 -4.34 19.39
C VAL A 419 21.72 -5.01 20.75
N ASP A 420 22.09 -6.28 20.93
CA ASP A 420 21.99 -6.99 22.22
C ASP A 420 22.74 -6.22 23.33
N THR A 421 23.94 -5.77 23.02
CA THR A 421 24.76 -4.94 23.95
C THR A 421 24.03 -3.63 24.29
N CYS A 422 23.41 -2.96 23.32
CA CYS A 422 22.65 -1.73 23.52
C CYS A 422 21.40 -1.96 24.38
N VAL A 423 20.69 -3.06 24.14
CA VAL A 423 19.54 -3.47 24.97
C VAL A 423 19.97 -3.63 26.44
N GLY A 424 21.11 -4.28 26.69
CA GLY A 424 21.65 -4.45 28.03
C GLY A 424 21.90 -3.12 28.74
N LYS A 425 22.55 -2.16 28.07
CA LYS A 425 22.79 -0.82 28.62
C LYS A 425 21.51 -0.07 28.93
N ALA A 426 20.49 -0.17 28.06
CA ALA A 426 19.18 0.44 28.26
C ALA A 426 18.44 -0.18 29.46
N VAL A 427 18.49 -1.50 29.62
CA VAL A 427 17.91 -2.21 30.76
C VAL A 427 18.54 -1.74 32.08
N GLU A 428 19.87 -1.62 32.18
CA GLU A 428 20.53 -1.13 33.37
C GLU A 428 20.17 0.34 33.67
N ALA A 429 20.16 1.21 32.67
CA ALA A 429 19.71 2.59 32.84
C ALA A 429 18.26 2.68 33.35
N LEU A 430 17.39 1.79 32.87
CA LEU A 430 15.98 1.76 33.28
C LEU A 430 15.78 1.29 34.73
N LYS A 431 16.57 0.32 35.18
CA LYS A 431 16.59 -0.15 36.56
C LYS A 431 16.94 0.97 37.55
N GLU A 432 17.90 1.83 37.17
CA GLU A 432 18.31 2.98 37.99
C GLU A 432 17.15 3.95 38.32
N VAL A 433 16.19 4.07 37.42
CA VAL A 433 15.04 5.01 37.54
C VAL A 433 13.71 4.32 37.80
N ASP A 434 13.72 2.99 38.05
CA ASP A 434 12.52 2.18 38.24
C ASP A 434 11.48 2.32 37.09
N GLY A 435 11.99 2.38 35.85
CA GLY A 435 11.20 2.48 34.63
C GLY A 435 10.70 1.14 34.11
N THR A 436 9.93 1.16 33.04
CA THR A 436 9.36 -0.02 32.38
C THR A 436 9.77 -0.04 30.92
N MET A 437 10.04 -1.23 30.35
CA MET A 437 10.34 -1.37 28.92
C MET A 437 9.48 -2.46 28.26
N PHE A 438 8.99 -2.11 27.08
CA PHE A 438 8.45 -3.05 26.10
C PHE A 438 9.46 -3.17 24.95
N ILE A 439 9.86 -4.39 24.62
CA ILE A 439 10.71 -4.67 23.45
C ILE A 439 9.85 -5.43 22.44
N CYS A 440 9.85 -4.97 21.19
CA CYS A 440 9.14 -5.62 20.11
C CYS A 440 9.92 -5.51 18.80
N ALA A 441 9.53 -6.28 17.80
CA ALA A 441 9.86 -6.03 16.40
C ALA A 441 8.61 -5.46 15.70
N ASP A 442 8.84 -4.80 14.59
CA ASP A 442 7.78 -4.27 13.70
C ASP A 442 7.48 -5.24 12.55
N HIS A 443 8.47 -5.99 12.09
CA HIS A 443 8.41 -7.09 11.14
C HIS A 443 9.63 -8.01 11.29
N GLY A 444 9.73 -9.06 10.47
CA GLY A 444 10.88 -9.95 10.39
C GLY A 444 11.79 -9.59 9.20
N ASN A 445 13.08 -9.86 9.33
CA ASN A 445 14.11 -9.81 8.27
C ASN A 445 15.34 -10.65 8.66
N ALA A 446 16.00 -10.31 9.77
CA ALA A 446 17.29 -10.91 10.18
C ALA A 446 17.17 -12.40 10.56
N GLU A 447 15.99 -12.89 10.90
CA GLU A 447 15.72 -14.30 11.23
C GLU A 447 15.65 -15.21 10.00
N GLN A 448 15.58 -14.63 8.77
CA GLN A 448 15.48 -15.41 7.54
C GLN A 448 16.18 -14.71 6.37
N LEU A 449 17.45 -15.02 6.17
CA LEU A 449 18.31 -14.45 5.12
C LEU A 449 18.31 -15.28 3.82
N ILE A 450 17.58 -16.39 3.79
CA ILE A 450 17.49 -17.27 2.62
C ILE A 450 16.04 -17.72 2.37
N ASP A 451 15.69 -17.90 1.12
CA ASP A 451 14.48 -18.60 0.75
C ASP A 451 14.68 -20.12 0.94
N TYR A 452 13.92 -20.75 1.82
CA TYR A 452 14.08 -22.17 2.15
C TYR A 452 13.70 -23.12 1.01
N LYS A 453 12.90 -22.68 0.03
CA LYS A 453 12.54 -23.49 -1.14
C LYS A 453 13.63 -23.49 -2.19
N THR A 454 14.22 -22.33 -2.44
CA THR A 454 15.22 -22.15 -3.51
C THR A 454 16.66 -22.18 -2.98
N GLY A 455 16.87 -21.97 -1.69
CA GLY A 455 18.17 -21.80 -1.06
C GLY A 455 18.90 -20.51 -1.45
N LYS A 456 18.24 -19.61 -2.16
CA LYS A 456 18.82 -18.31 -2.56
C LYS A 456 18.68 -17.29 -1.42
N ARG A 457 19.66 -16.40 -1.36
CA ARG A 457 19.66 -15.21 -0.49
C ARG A 457 18.92 -14.08 -1.16
#